data_b72a5502dc4346b4c7e981362de6f913
#
_entry.id   b72a5502dc4346b4c7e981362de6f913
#
_cell.length_a   1.000
_cell.length_b   1.000
_cell.length_c   1.000
_cell.angle_alpha   90.00
_cell.angle_beta   90.00
_cell.angle_gamma   90.00
#
_symmetry.space_group_name_H-M   'P 1'
#
loop_
_entity.id
_entity.type
_entity.pdbx_description
1 polymer ?
#
loop_
_entity_poly.entity_id
_entity_poly.type
_entity_poly.pdbx_seq_one_letter_code
_entity_poly.pdbx_strand_id
1 'polypeptide(L)'
;NIPAPDQANRAAWSSMAIAEMRDLVRASKGRALLLFTSVSQMKTAYEALERFLPYQCLMQGQLPNKKLAEMFKEDVSSVLFATKSFFTGVDFQGDACSLVIIDKLPFPVPTEPLVSAQTELIEARGGNSFGEYVIPEMSLVLIQGFGRLIRTKSDRGVVAILDPRLAKKGYGKRILRSLPKAPLVSDLGAVEAFFGS
;
A
#
# COMPACT_ATOMS: atom_id res chain seq x y z
N ASN A 1 11.75 -12.24 -5.54
CA ASN A 1 12.58 -11.04 -5.72
C ASN A 1 11.97 -10.08 -6.77
N ILE A 2 11.06 -9.22 -6.33
CA ILE A 2 10.44 -8.20 -7.20
C ILE A 2 11.53 -7.16 -7.61
N PRO A 3 11.66 -6.76 -8.89
CA PRO A 3 12.57 -5.69 -9.30
C PRO A 3 12.09 -4.31 -8.81
N ALA A 4 12.94 -3.28 -8.87
CA ALA A 4 12.51 -1.93 -8.53
C ALA A 4 11.47 -1.40 -9.55
N PRO A 5 10.47 -0.62 -9.14
CA PRO A 5 9.43 -0.08 -10.03
C PRO A 5 9.92 1.16 -10.80
N ASP A 6 11.12 1.10 -11.36
CA ASP A 6 11.66 2.12 -12.25
C ASP A 6 11.14 1.98 -13.68
N GLN A 7 11.46 2.94 -14.52
CA GLN A 7 10.95 2.98 -15.89
C GLN A 7 11.40 1.77 -16.72
N ALA A 8 12.63 1.30 -16.53
CA ALA A 8 13.19 0.16 -17.28
C ALA A 8 12.56 -1.18 -16.90
N ASN A 9 12.17 -1.34 -15.63
CA ASN A 9 11.65 -2.59 -15.07
C ASN A 9 10.14 -2.58 -14.83
N ARG A 10 9.42 -1.55 -15.28
CA ARG A 10 8.03 -1.33 -14.92
C ARG A 10 7.10 -2.51 -15.22
N ALA A 11 7.23 -3.11 -16.39
CA ALA A 11 6.41 -4.27 -16.79
C ALA A 11 6.72 -5.52 -15.94
N ALA A 12 8.00 -5.83 -15.76
CA ALA A 12 8.44 -6.95 -14.94
C ALA A 12 8.04 -6.76 -13.48
N TRP A 13 8.24 -5.55 -12.93
CA TRP A 13 7.78 -5.22 -11.58
C TRP A 13 6.26 -5.41 -11.44
N SER A 14 5.47 -4.89 -12.38
CA SER A 14 4.00 -4.97 -12.34
C SER A 14 3.52 -6.42 -12.33
N SER A 15 4.04 -7.26 -13.24
CA SER A 15 3.67 -8.68 -13.31
C SER A 15 4.01 -9.43 -12.02
N MET A 16 5.21 -9.22 -11.47
CA MET A 16 5.65 -9.89 -10.25
C MET A 16 4.91 -9.37 -9.01
N ALA A 17 4.65 -8.06 -8.94
CA ALA A 17 3.87 -7.47 -7.85
C ALA A 17 2.42 -7.99 -7.84
N ILE A 18 1.79 -8.14 -9.02
CA ILE A 18 0.43 -8.70 -9.14
C ILE A 18 0.41 -10.18 -8.71
N ALA A 19 1.42 -10.97 -9.07
CA ALA A 19 1.52 -12.34 -8.60
C ALA A 19 1.64 -12.42 -7.07
N GLU A 20 2.48 -11.58 -6.47
CA GLU A 20 2.63 -11.49 -5.01
C GLU A 20 1.33 -11.02 -4.33
N MET A 21 0.64 -10.03 -4.90
CA MET A 21 -0.67 -9.57 -4.40
C MET A 21 -1.68 -10.73 -4.36
N ARG A 22 -1.74 -11.55 -5.42
CA ARG A 22 -2.62 -12.72 -5.48
C ARG A 22 -2.33 -13.69 -4.33
N ASP A 23 -1.07 -14.01 -4.11
CA ASP A 23 -0.67 -15.02 -3.15
C ASP A 23 -0.88 -14.51 -1.70
N LEU A 24 -0.58 -13.24 -1.43
CA LEU A 24 -0.87 -12.58 -0.16
C LEU A 24 -2.39 -12.52 0.13
N VAL A 25 -3.21 -12.18 -0.87
CA VAL A 25 -4.68 -12.12 -0.72
C VAL A 25 -5.26 -13.53 -0.46
N ARG A 26 -4.70 -14.57 -1.07
CA ARG A 26 -5.09 -15.95 -0.78
C ARG A 26 -4.72 -16.37 0.64
N ALA A 27 -3.52 -16.02 1.09
CA ALA A 27 -3.07 -16.30 2.45
C ALA A 27 -3.97 -15.65 3.51
N SER A 28 -4.43 -14.41 3.28
CA SER A 28 -5.36 -13.69 4.19
C SER A 28 -6.82 -14.09 4.03
N LYS A 29 -7.16 -14.96 3.07
CA LYS A 29 -8.54 -15.34 2.72
C LYS A 29 -9.40 -14.12 2.35
N GLY A 30 -8.91 -13.27 1.48
CA GLY A 30 -9.47 -11.95 1.21
C GLY A 30 -9.14 -10.97 2.34
N ARG A 31 -10.13 -10.22 2.86
CA ARG A 31 -9.97 -9.21 3.92
C ARG A 31 -8.82 -8.24 3.64
N ALA A 32 -8.68 -7.84 2.38
CA ALA A 32 -7.49 -7.16 1.91
C ALA A 32 -7.80 -5.78 1.31
N LEU A 33 -7.01 -4.80 1.70
CA LEU A 33 -6.99 -3.47 1.11
C LEU A 33 -5.69 -3.31 0.30
N LEU A 34 -5.82 -3.19 -1.01
CA LEU A 34 -4.72 -2.99 -1.95
C LEU A 34 -4.61 -1.51 -2.33
N LEU A 35 -3.50 -0.91 -2.02
CA LEU A 35 -3.24 0.51 -2.15
C LEU A 35 -2.24 0.80 -3.24
N PHE A 36 -2.70 1.58 -4.22
CA PHE A 36 -1.93 1.90 -5.40
C PHE A 36 -1.52 3.37 -5.43
N THR A 37 -0.34 3.61 -5.94
CA THR A 37 0.19 4.96 -6.17
C THR A 37 -0.30 5.57 -7.49
N SER A 38 -0.96 4.79 -8.35
CA SER A 38 -1.57 5.28 -9.59
C SER A 38 -2.84 4.52 -9.96
N VAL A 39 -3.80 5.24 -10.56
CA VAL A 39 -5.05 4.66 -11.05
C VAL A 39 -4.81 3.62 -12.16
N SER A 40 -3.83 3.84 -13.04
CA SER A 40 -3.53 2.88 -14.11
C SER A 40 -3.06 1.55 -13.56
N GLN A 41 -2.13 1.55 -12.57
CA GLN A 41 -1.65 0.32 -11.94
C GLN A 41 -2.76 -0.39 -11.16
N MET A 42 -3.63 0.37 -10.47
CA MET A 42 -4.80 -0.17 -9.80
C MET A 42 -5.72 -0.92 -10.76
N LYS A 43 -6.06 -0.32 -11.91
CA LYS A 43 -6.89 -0.96 -12.94
C LYS A 43 -6.23 -2.21 -13.51
N THR A 44 -4.93 -2.14 -13.85
CA THR A 44 -4.18 -3.30 -14.35
C THR A 44 -4.19 -4.46 -13.35
N ALA A 45 -3.97 -4.18 -12.07
CA ALA A 45 -3.99 -5.20 -11.03
C ALA A 45 -5.41 -5.76 -10.81
N TYR A 46 -6.45 -4.92 -10.82
CA TYR A 46 -7.83 -5.34 -10.70
C TYR A 46 -8.22 -6.29 -11.85
N GLU A 47 -8.03 -5.90 -13.10
CA GLU A 47 -8.33 -6.71 -14.28
C GLU A 47 -7.59 -8.06 -14.29
N ALA A 48 -6.36 -8.06 -13.78
CA ALA A 48 -5.56 -9.29 -13.69
C ALA A 48 -6.00 -10.22 -12.56
N LEU A 49 -6.56 -9.70 -11.48
CA LEU A 49 -6.83 -10.47 -10.26
C LEU A 49 -8.30 -10.86 -10.06
N GLU A 50 -9.24 -10.02 -10.52
CA GLU A 50 -10.68 -10.20 -10.24
C GLU A 50 -11.20 -11.58 -10.68
N ARG A 51 -10.67 -12.13 -11.79
CA ARG A 51 -11.10 -13.43 -12.35
C ARG A 51 -10.44 -14.64 -11.67
N PHE A 52 -9.37 -14.42 -10.92
CA PHE A 52 -8.57 -15.48 -10.31
C PHE A 52 -8.69 -15.55 -8.79
N LEU A 53 -9.26 -14.52 -8.17
CA LEU A 53 -9.53 -14.51 -6.75
C LEU A 53 -10.95 -15.03 -6.48
N PRO A 54 -11.14 -15.94 -5.50
CA PRO A 54 -12.47 -16.46 -5.15
C PRO A 54 -13.21 -15.50 -4.19
N TYR A 55 -12.87 -14.23 -4.19
CA TYR A 55 -13.42 -13.19 -3.30
C TYR A 55 -14.04 -12.07 -4.12
N GLN A 56 -15.00 -11.35 -3.54
CA GLN A 56 -15.54 -10.15 -4.17
C GLN A 56 -14.46 -9.09 -4.30
N CYS A 57 -14.16 -8.69 -5.54
CA CYS A 57 -13.22 -7.61 -5.82
C CYS A 57 -13.97 -6.31 -6.04
N LEU A 58 -13.65 -5.31 -5.23
CA LEU A 58 -14.19 -3.95 -5.27
C LEU A 58 -13.10 -3.00 -5.77
N MET A 59 -13.41 -2.10 -6.70
CA MET A 59 -12.42 -1.14 -7.20
C MET A 59 -12.94 0.29 -7.07
N GLN A 60 -12.10 1.18 -6.57
CA GLN A 60 -12.37 2.61 -6.51
C GLN A 60 -12.72 3.14 -7.90
N GLY A 61 -13.81 3.91 -7.98
CA GLY A 61 -14.34 4.47 -9.24
C GLY A 61 -15.46 3.66 -9.87
N GLN A 62 -15.74 2.44 -9.42
CA GLN A 62 -16.92 1.67 -9.87
C GLN A 62 -18.21 2.17 -9.19
N LEU A 63 -18.12 2.60 -7.95
CA LEU A 63 -19.22 3.12 -7.15
C LEU A 63 -18.73 4.29 -6.30
N PRO A 64 -19.63 5.10 -5.69
CA PRO A 64 -19.24 6.09 -4.71
C PRO A 64 -18.43 5.47 -3.56
N ASN A 65 -17.37 6.15 -3.10
CA ASN A 65 -16.45 5.63 -2.10
C ASN A 65 -17.15 5.14 -0.82
N LYS A 66 -18.21 5.84 -0.38
CA LYS A 66 -19.01 5.45 0.79
C LYS A 66 -19.64 4.07 0.60
N LYS A 67 -20.23 3.82 -0.58
CA LYS A 67 -20.87 2.54 -0.91
C LYS A 67 -19.86 1.41 -1.00
N LEU A 68 -18.70 1.65 -1.63
CA LEU A 68 -17.60 0.67 -1.65
C LEU A 68 -17.12 0.30 -0.25
N ALA A 69 -17.03 1.29 0.64
CA ALA A 69 -16.65 1.04 2.03
C ALA A 69 -17.69 0.23 2.81
N GLU A 70 -18.97 0.49 2.58
CA GLU A 70 -20.07 -0.29 3.17
C GLU A 70 -19.98 -1.74 2.69
N MET A 71 -19.87 -1.98 1.39
CA MET A 71 -19.73 -3.33 0.81
C MET A 71 -18.49 -4.06 1.34
N PHE A 72 -17.35 -3.37 1.45
CA PHE A 72 -16.11 -3.94 1.99
C PHE A 72 -16.24 -4.33 3.48
N LYS A 73 -17.06 -3.62 4.24
CA LYS A 73 -17.34 -3.96 5.65
C LYS A 73 -18.34 -5.12 5.79
N GLU A 74 -19.35 -5.18 4.91
CA GLU A 74 -20.38 -6.21 4.93
C GLU A 74 -19.84 -7.58 4.52
N ASP A 75 -18.99 -7.63 3.48
CA ASP A 75 -18.29 -8.85 3.07
C ASP A 75 -16.85 -8.83 3.58
N VAL A 76 -16.63 -9.43 4.75
CA VAL A 76 -15.32 -9.52 5.39
C VAL A 76 -14.27 -10.29 4.56
N SER A 77 -14.67 -11.03 3.53
CA SER A 77 -13.76 -11.73 2.63
C SER A 77 -13.41 -10.92 1.38
N SER A 78 -14.01 -9.77 1.18
CA SER A 78 -13.80 -8.95 0.00
C SER A 78 -12.40 -8.35 -0.11
N VAL A 79 -12.04 -7.91 -1.31
CA VAL A 79 -10.75 -7.30 -1.66
C VAL A 79 -11.02 -5.94 -2.28
N LEU A 80 -10.49 -4.88 -1.66
CA LEU A 80 -10.68 -3.51 -2.12
C LEU A 80 -9.41 -2.97 -2.79
N PHE A 81 -9.53 -2.58 -4.05
CA PHE A 81 -8.49 -1.92 -4.84
C PHE A 81 -8.72 -0.41 -4.80
N ALA A 82 -7.78 0.35 -4.23
CA ALA A 82 -7.93 1.78 -4.04
C ALA A 82 -6.61 2.55 -4.21
N THR A 83 -6.70 3.85 -4.41
CA THR A 83 -5.56 4.77 -4.40
C THR A 83 -5.51 5.57 -3.09
N LYS A 84 -4.44 6.33 -2.88
CA LYS A 84 -4.25 7.20 -1.72
C LYS A 84 -5.48 8.09 -1.44
N SER A 85 -6.17 8.58 -2.46
CA SER A 85 -7.35 9.45 -2.30
C SER A 85 -8.54 8.77 -1.59
N PHE A 86 -8.59 7.46 -1.58
CA PHE A 86 -9.62 6.71 -0.86
C PHE A 86 -9.44 6.79 0.67
N PHE A 87 -8.22 7.04 1.15
CA PHE A 87 -7.95 7.13 2.59
C PHE A 87 -8.57 8.35 3.28
N THR A 88 -8.71 9.46 2.57
CA THR A 88 -9.09 10.75 3.15
C THR A 88 -10.58 10.91 3.45
N GLY A 89 -11.41 9.90 3.16
CA GLY A 89 -12.87 10.04 3.32
C GLY A 89 -13.58 8.81 3.84
N VAL A 90 -12.89 7.71 4.12
CA VAL A 90 -13.54 6.44 4.48
C VAL A 90 -12.90 5.82 5.70
N ASP A 91 -13.73 5.47 6.65
CA ASP A 91 -13.35 4.77 7.87
C ASP A 91 -13.67 3.26 7.76
N PHE A 92 -12.62 2.43 7.81
CA PHE A 92 -12.76 0.98 7.88
C PHE A 92 -12.63 0.54 9.33
N GLN A 93 -13.70 0.14 9.97
CA GLN A 93 -13.69 -0.40 11.33
C GLN A 93 -13.96 -1.91 11.30
N GLY A 94 -13.24 -2.68 12.13
CA GLY A 94 -13.51 -4.09 12.39
C GLY A 94 -12.70 -5.08 11.55
N ASP A 95 -13.12 -6.33 11.56
CA ASP A 95 -12.42 -7.50 11.02
C ASP A 95 -12.34 -7.55 9.48
N ALA A 96 -12.89 -6.56 8.79
CA ALA A 96 -12.93 -6.51 7.33
C ALA A 96 -11.56 -6.32 6.67
N CYS A 97 -10.54 -5.88 7.42
CA CYS A 97 -9.20 -5.65 6.88
C CYS A 97 -8.15 -6.28 7.79
N SER A 98 -7.58 -7.38 7.37
CA SER A 98 -6.44 -8.03 8.04
C SER A 98 -5.16 -8.01 7.21
N LEU A 99 -5.25 -7.56 5.95
CA LEU A 99 -4.12 -7.38 5.05
C LEU A 99 -4.20 -6.01 4.37
N VAL A 100 -3.12 -5.25 4.44
CA VAL A 100 -2.91 -4.04 3.63
C VAL A 100 -1.73 -4.27 2.72
N ILE A 101 -1.92 -4.12 1.41
CA ILE A 101 -0.82 -4.20 0.43
C ILE A 101 -0.59 -2.82 -0.16
N ILE A 102 0.65 -2.35 -0.12
CA ILE A 102 1.08 -1.08 -0.72
C ILE A 102 1.94 -1.43 -1.94
N ASP A 103 1.50 -1.03 -3.13
CA ASP A 103 2.15 -1.39 -4.40
C ASP A 103 3.58 -0.86 -4.49
N LYS A 104 3.77 0.42 -4.20
CA LYS A 104 5.06 1.13 -4.23
C LYS A 104 5.14 2.14 -3.11
N LEU A 105 6.36 2.56 -2.78
CA LEU A 105 6.58 3.70 -1.90
C LEU A 105 5.89 4.95 -2.47
N PRO A 106 4.96 5.57 -1.71
CA PRO A 106 4.10 6.66 -2.19
C PRO A 106 4.82 8.01 -2.15
N PHE A 107 5.89 8.14 -2.93
CA PHE A 107 6.60 9.40 -3.07
C PHE A 107 5.66 10.52 -3.54
N PRO A 108 5.74 11.73 -2.96
CA PRO A 108 5.05 12.89 -3.50
C PRO A 108 5.44 13.13 -4.95
N VAL A 109 4.49 13.60 -5.77
CA VAL A 109 4.72 13.84 -7.19
C VAL A 109 5.47 15.17 -7.35
N PRO A 110 6.69 15.19 -7.91
CA PRO A 110 7.53 16.40 -7.97
C PRO A 110 6.88 17.58 -8.71
N THR A 111 5.97 17.30 -9.65
CA THR A 111 5.27 18.32 -10.44
C THR A 111 4.03 18.90 -9.75
N GLU A 112 3.65 18.40 -8.59
CA GLU A 112 2.58 19.02 -7.79
C GLU A 112 3.06 20.39 -7.26
N PRO A 113 2.27 21.47 -7.42
CA PRO A 113 2.71 22.83 -7.09
C PRO A 113 3.23 22.98 -5.66
N LEU A 114 2.58 22.36 -4.68
CA LEU A 114 3.01 22.40 -3.29
C LEU A 114 4.34 21.67 -3.07
N VAL A 115 4.52 20.52 -3.71
CA VAL A 115 5.75 19.72 -3.62
C VAL A 115 6.91 20.47 -4.25
N SER A 116 6.72 21.05 -5.47
CA SER A 116 7.73 21.87 -6.16
C SER A 116 8.14 23.07 -5.29
N ALA A 117 7.18 23.84 -4.80
CA ALA A 117 7.47 25.02 -3.98
C ALA A 117 8.23 24.68 -2.69
N GLN A 118 7.86 23.59 -2.00
CA GLN A 118 8.55 23.16 -0.78
C GLN A 118 9.98 22.66 -1.06
N THR A 119 10.16 21.89 -2.13
CA THR A 119 11.50 21.42 -2.51
C THR A 119 12.41 22.57 -2.92
N GLU A 120 11.93 23.52 -3.73
CA GLU A 120 12.67 24.70 -4.13
C GLU A 120 13.08 25.59 -2.93
N LEU A 121 12.15 25.80 -1.98
CA LEU A 121 12.43 26.58 -0.77
C LEU A 121 13.53 25.93 0.09
N ILE A 122 13.52 24.61 0.23
CA ILE A 122 14.54 23.89 1.00
C ILE A 122 15.90 23.97 0.29
N GLU A 123 15.91 23.75 -1.02
CA GLU A 123 17.14 23.79 -1.82
C GLU A 123 17.75 25.20 -1.88
N ALA A 124 16.93 26.24 -1.98
CA ALA A 124 17.38 27.64 -1.96
C ALA A 124 18.13 28.03 -0.68
N ARG A 125 17.82 27.38 0.45
CA ARG A 125 18.56 27.58 1.72
C ARG A 125 19.71 26.59 1.92
N GLY A 126 20.08 25.80 0.89
CA GLY A 126 21.16 24.81 0.94
C GLY A 126 20.77 23.50 1.66
N GLY A 127 19.47 23.25 1.89
CA GLY A 127 18.97 22.05 2.52
C GLY A 127 18.85 20.86 1.56
N ASN A 128 18.52 19.69 2.11
CA ASN A 128 18.28 18.45 1.36
C ASN A 128 16.78 18.18 1.28
N SER A 129 16.12 18.64 0.21
CA SER A 129 14.68 18.50 0.00
C SER A 129 14.20 17.04 0.07
N PHE A 130 14.97 16.09 -0.45
CA PHE A 130 14.64 14.68 -0.39
C PHE A 130 14.58 14.15 1.05
N GLY A 131 15.57 14.49 1.87
CA GLY A 131 15.63 14.07 3.27
C GLY A 131 14.69 14.84 4.19
N GLU A 132 14.50 16.14 3.96
CA GLU A 132 13.75 17.02 4.87
C GLU A 132 12.24 17.05 4.58
N TYR A 133 11.85 16.80 3.34
CA TYR A 133 10.44 16.87 2.92
C TYR A 133 9.93 15.57 2.31
N VAL A 134 10.58 15.05 1.24
CA VAL A 134 10.04 13.92 0.48
C VAL A 134 9.92 12.64 1.31
N ILE A 135 10.95 12.29 2.10
CA ILE A 135 10.92 11.09 2.96
C ILE A 135 9.91 11.23 4.12
N PRO A 136 9.82 12.35 4.86
CA PRO A 136 8.78 12.55 5.86
C PRO A 136 7.36 12.45 5.29
N GLU A 137 7.06 13.13 4.18
CA GLU A 137 5.73 13.08 3.54
C GLU A 137 5.34 11.67 3.12
N MET A 138 6.25 10.95 2.46
CA MET A 138 6.03 9.56 2.11
C MET A 138 5.79 8.68 3.34
N SER A 139 6.56 8.89 4.41
CA SER A 139 6.41 8.13 5.66
C SER A 139 5.05 8.35 6.31
N LEU A 140 4.52 9.59 6.27
CA LEU A 140 3.17 9.88 6.77
C LEU A 140 2.09 9.10 6.02
N VAL A 141 2.20 9.01 4.69
CA VAL A 141 1.27 8.21 3.88
C VAL A 141 1.34 6.72 4.24
N LEU A 142 2.55 6.18 4.46
CA LEU A 142 2.71 4.80 4.90
C LEU A 142 2.09 4.58 6.29
N ILE A 143 2.32 5.48 7.26
CA ILE A 143 1.74 5.41 8.60
C ILE A 143 0.20 5.42 8.52
N GLN A 144 -0.39 6.23 7.65
CA GLN A 144 -1.83 6.22 7.41
C GLN A 144 -2.31 4.86 6.88
N GLY A 145 -1.54 4.22 5.99
CA GLY A 145 -1.80 2.85 5.52
C GLY A 145 -1.80 1.83 6.67
N PHE A 146 -0.81 1.87 7.54
CA PHE A 146 -0.77 1.04 8.75
C PHE A 146 -1.97 1.29 9.67
N GLY A 147 -2.39 2.55 9.82
CA GLY A 147 -3.55 2.91 10.63
C GLY A 147 -4.90 2.39 10.09
N ARG A 148 -4.93 1.87 8.86
CA ARG A 148 -6.13 1.19 8.33
C ARG A 148 -6.25 -0.24 8.82
N LEU A 149 -5.14 -0.84 9.22
CA LEU A 149 -5.07 -2.20 9.71
C LEU A 149 -5.22 -2.28 11.24
N ILE A 150 -4.45 -1.47 11.96
CA ILE A 150 -4.33 -1.55 13.43
C ILE A 150 -4.95 -0.29 14.04
N ARG A 151 -6.05 -0.45 14.78
CA ARG A 151 -6.77 0.62 15.47
C ARG A 151 -6.91 0.36 16.97
N THR A 152 -7.06 -0.91 17.32
CA THR A 152 -7.16 -1.35 18.71
C THR A 152 -5.95 -2.22 19.08
N LYS A 153 -5.75 -2.44 20.38
CA LYS A 153 -4.66 -3.30 20.88
C LYS A 153 -4.83 -4.79 20.51
N SER A 154 -6.05 -5.18 20.17
CA SER A 154 -6.42 -6.55 19.79
C SER A 154 -6.33 -6.80 18.28
N ASP A 155 -6.25 -5.75 17.46
CA ASP A 155 -6.19 -5.91 16.01
C ASP A 155 -4.88 -6.57 15.60
N ARG A 156 -4.99 -7.53 14.68
CA ARG A 156 -3.86 -8.26 14.11
C ARG A 156 -3.95 -8.23 12.59
N GLY A 157 -2.80 -8.11 11.93
CA GLY A 157 -2.78 -8.16 10.48
C GLY A 157 -1.39 -7.95 9.89
N VAL A 158 -1.32 -7.96 8.58
CA VAL A 158 -0.09 -7.84 7.80
C VAL A 158 -0.15 -6.59 6.94
N VAL A 159 0.94 -5.80 6.94
CA VAL A 159 1.19 -4.76 5.94
C VAL A 159 2.31 -5.22 5.03
N ALA A 160 2.01 -5.44 3.76
CA ALA A 160 2.98 -5.81 2.74
C ALA A 160 3.33 -4.60 1.86
N ILE A 161 4.60 -4.31 1.68
CA ILE A 161 5.10 -3.23 0.80
C ILE A 161 5.89 -3.88 -0.33
N LEU A 162 5.36 -3.81 -1.56
CA LEU A 162 5.92 -4.50 -2.74
C LEU A 162 6.96 -3.66 -3.48
N ASP A 163 7.68 -2.83 -2.75
CA ASP A 163 8.74 -1.97 -3.28
C ASP A 163 10.09 -2.33 -2.67
N PRO A 164 10.99 -2.99 -3.40
CA PRO A 164 12.27 -3.43 -2.88
C PRO A 164 13.21 -2.27 -2.51
N ARG A 165 12.90 -1.04 -2.92
CA ARG A 165 13.67 0.15 -2.53
C ARG A 165 13.64 0.38 -1.02
N LEU A 166 12.58 -0.06 -0.34
CA LEU A 166 12.49 -0.02 1.12
C LEU A 166 13.62 -0.81 1.80
N ALA A 167 13.96 -1.98 1.26
CA ALA A 167 15.04 -2.83 1.80
C ALA A 167 16.42 -2.45 1.25
N LYS A 168 16.49 -2.05 -0.04
CA LYS A 168 17.77 -1.90 -0.76
C LYS A 168 18.37 -0.49 -0.71
N LYS A 169 17.58 0.56 -0.46
CA LYS A 169 18.05 1.96 -0.47
C LYS A 169 18.39 2.45 0.94
N GLY A 170 19.40 3.31 1.05
CA GLY A 170 19.87 3.83 2.33
C GLY A 170 18.79 4.54 3.17
N TYR A 171 17.83 5.19 2.52
CA TYR A 171 16.70 5.84 3.18
C TYR A 171 15.67 4.84 3.77
N GLY A 172 15.66 3.58 3.32
CA GLY A 172 14.69 2.58 3.77
C GLY A 172 14.72 2.34 5.27
N LYS A 173 15.92 2.30 5.88
CA LYS A 173 16.06 2.18 7.34
C LYS A 173 15.39 3.33 8.10
N ARG A 174 15.46 4.55 7.55
CA ARG A 174 14.83 5.74 8.15
C ARG A 174 13.31 5.62 8.08
N ILE A 175 12.77 5.17 6.95
CA ILE A 175 11.34 4.93 6.76
C ILE A 175 10.86 3.87 7.76
N LEU A 176 11.51 2.70 7.81
CA LEU A 176 11.14 1.61 8.72
C LEU A 176 11.13 2.04 10.20
N ARG A 177 12.04 2.94 10.60
CA ARG A 177 12.05 3.48 11.98
C ARG A 177 10.88 4.41 12.28
N SER A 178 10.26 5.03 11.27
CA SER A 178 9.10 5.90 11.43
C SER A 178 7.77 5.15 11.45
N LEU A 179 7.76 3.89 11.00
CA LEU A 179 6.57 3.05 10.99
C LEU A 179 6.28 2.46 12.38
N PRO A 180 5.04 2.05 12.66
CA PRO A 180 4.71 1.30 13.86
C PRO A 180 5.60 0.07 14.00
N LYS A 181 6.03 -0.23 15.22
CA LYS A 181 6.89 -1.40 15.50
C LYS A 181 6.14 -2.69 15.21
N ALA A 182 6.68 -3.49 14.29
CA ALA A 182 6.16 -4.80 13.93
C ALA A 182 7.31 -5.74 13.56
N PRO A 183 7.15 -7.06 13.67
CA PRO A 183 8.09 -8.03 13.09
C PRO A 183 8.20 -7.79 11.58
N LEU A 184 9.43 -7.81 11.05
CA LEU A 184 9.71 -7.69 9.63
C LEU A 184 10.00 -9.07 9.06
N VAL A 185 9.25 -9.45 8.04
CA VAL A 185 9.43 -10.71 7.29
C VAL A 185 9.57 -10.42 5.80
N SER A 186 10.21 -11.30 5.06
CA SER A 186 10.46 -11.12 3.62
C SER A 186 10.05 -12.33 2.77
N ASP A 187 9.30 -13.24 3.35
CA ASP A 187 8.82 -14.44 2.67
C ASP A 187 7.32 -14.66 2.89
N LEU A 188 6.68 -15.28 1.91
CA LEU A 188 5.25 -15.57 1.92
C LEU A 188 4.89 -16.60 3.00
N GLY A 189 5.77 -17.57 3.25
CA GLY A 189 5.51 -18.62 4.24
C GLY A 189 5.30 -18.08 5.66
N ALA A 190 6.03 -17.02 6.04
CA ALA A 190 5.80 -16.35 7.32
C ALA A 190 4.42 -15.66 7.39
N VAL A 191 3.93 -15.12 6.26
CA VAL A 191 2.60 -14.53 6.16
C VAL A 191 1.51 -15.60 6.21
N GLU A 192 1.70 -16.71 5.52
CA GLU A 192 0.78 -17.87 5.57
C GLU A 192 0.69 -18.43 6.98
N ALA A 193 1.82 -18.60 7.66
CA ALA A 193 1.86 -19.05 9.06
C ALA A 193 1.11 -18.08 9.99
N PHE A 194 1.24 -16.77 9.77
CA PHE A 194 0.54 -15.75 10.56
C PHE A 194 -0.99 -15.85 10.42
N PHE A 195 -1.51 -16.10 9.22
CA PHE A 195 -2.95 -16.22 8.96
C PHE A 195 -3.51 -17.64 9.22
N GLY A 196 -2.65 -18.64 9.32
CA GLY A 196 -3.01 -20.02 9.66
C GLY A 196 -3.05 -20.33 11.17
N SER A 197 -2.54 -19.39 11.99
CA SER A 197 -2.43 -19.50 13.46
C SER A 197 -3.69 -19.08 14.22
#